data_bdd1e06fb01a1b2aba8723bf7a2e6e17
#
_entry.id   bdd1e06fb01a1b2aba8723bf7a2e6e17
#
_cell.length_a   1.000
_cell.length_b   1.000
_cell.length_c   1.000
_cell.angle_alpha   90.00
_cell.angle_beta   90.00
_cell.angle_gamma   90.00
#
_symmetry.space_group_name_H-M   'P 1'
#
loop_
_entity.id
_entity.type
_entity.pdbx_description
1 polymer ?
#
loop_
_entity_poly.entity_id
_entity_poly.type
_entity_poly.pdbx_seq_one_letter_code
_entity_poly.pdbx_strand_id
1 'polypeptide(L)'
;MTILIIGASRGIGFEFVRQYRDAGERVIATARDAAAIQRLESIGAQALKIDVAEPASVSALAWQLDGEKIDLAVYVAGVFSKDAATTPPTQEAFDKVLHTNVLGAMQTIPQVAPCVEEARGVFAFVTSAMGQIGGVSSSYGWTYRVSKAALNMAVAAAQNDYPRATLLAISPGWVQTDMGGASASLTVQQSVSAMRKALAAAGKKDAARPSAKGQFINYDGTPFSSW
;
A
#
# COMPACT_ATOMS: atom_id res chain seq x y z
N MET A 1 -5.71 18.16 -2.94
CA MET A 1 -5.62 16.82 -3.59
C MET A 1 -6.65 15.89 -2.96
N THR A 2 -7.16 14.92 -3.72
CA THR A 2 -7.97 13.82 -3.17
C THR A 2 -7.07 12.61 -2.95
N ILE A 3 -6.98 12.16 -1.70
CA ILE A 3 -6.10 11.06 -1.26
C ILE A 3 -6.95 9.87 -0.83
N LEU A 4 -6.67 8.68 -1.33
CA LEU A 4 -7.31 7.43 -0.88
C LEU A 4 -6.30 6.55 -0.14
N ILE A 5 -6.62 6.16 1.11
CA ILE A 5 -5.79 5.26 1.92
C ILE A 5 -6.54 3.97 2.20
N ILE A 6 -6.05 2.85 1.67
CA ILE A 6 -6.68 1.53 1.82
C ILE A 6 -5.96 0.75 2.91
N GLY A 7 -6.69 0.46 4.02
CA GLY A 7 -6.12 -0.16 5.21
C GLY A 7 -5.59 0.85 6.23
N ALA A 8 -6.43 1.81 6.61
CA ALA A 8 -6.07 2.96 7.46
C ALA A 8 -6.38 2.77 8.95
N SER A 9 -6.72 1.55 9.40
CA SER A 9 -7.15 1.33 10.79
C SER A 9 -6.08 1.64 11.85
N ARG A 10 -4.78 1.53 11.53
CA ARG A 10 -3.66 1.74 12.45
C ARG A 10 -2.33 1.94 11.72
N GLY A 11 -1.26 2.18 12.48
CA GLY A 11 0.12 2.20 11.99
C GLY A 11 0.33 3.14 10.81
N ILE A 12 0.99 2.64 9.77
CA ILE A 12 1.35 3.41 8.57
C ILE A 12 0.11 4.02 7.89
N GLY A 13 -0.96 3.22 7.74
CA GLY A 13 -2.19 3.70 7.08
C GLY A 13 -2.86 4.85 7.83
N PHE A 14 -3.02 4.73 9.15
CA PHE A 14 -3.58 5.80 9.97
C PHE A 14 -2.71 7.07 9.94
N GLU A 15 -1.39 6.90 10.00
CA GLU A 15 -0.46 8.03 9.95
C GLU A 15 -0.48 8.76 8.59
N PHE A 16 -0.67 8.04 7.47
CA PHE A 16 -0.92 8.70 6.17
C PHE A 16 -2.15 9.60 6.24
N VAL A 17 -3.27 9.10 6.79
CA VAL A 17 -4.49 9.88 6.94
C VAL A 17 -4.22 11.12 7.78
N ARG A 18 -3.60 10.96 8.96
CA ARG A 18 -3.28 12.07 9.85
C ARG A 18 -2.45 13.15 9.15
N GLN A 19 -1.32 12.77 8.53
CA GLN A 19 -0.42 13.73 7.90
C GLN A 19 -1.04 14.44 6.68
N TYR A 20 -1.91 13.78 5.92
CA TYR A 20 -2.59 14.42 4.80
C TYR A 20 -3.73 15.32 5.29
N ARG A 21 -4.45 14.94 6.36
CA ARG A 21 -5.46 15.82 6.98
C ARG A 21 -4.82 17.06 7.62
N ASP A 22 -3.69 16.89 8.31
CA ASP A 22 -2.93 18.02 8.88
C ASP A 22 -2.43 18.98 7.78
N ALA A 23 -2.21 18.49 6.56
CA ALA A 23 -1.85 19.29 5.39
C ALA A 23 -3.06 19.91 4.67
N GLY A 24 -4.29 19.73 5.17
CA GLY A 24 -5.52 20.29 4.58
C GLY A 24 -6.06 19.52 3.37
N GLU A 25 -5.55 18.31 3.08
CA GLU A 25 -5.99 17.52 1.94
C GLU A 25 -7.32 16.80 2.20
N ARG A 26 -8.10 16.54 1.16
CA ARG A 26 -9.27 15.67 1.25
C ARG A 26 -8.81 14.21 1.30
N VAL A 27 -9.20 13.49 2.35
CA VAL A 27 -8.79 12.09 2.55
C VAL A 27 -10.02 11.18 2.62
N ILE A 28 -10.03 10.16 1.76
CA ILE A 28 -10.90 8.99 1.84
C ILE A 28 -10.06 7.85 2.41
N ALA A 29 -10.56 7.17 3.44
CA ALA A 29 -9.80 6.14 4.13
C ALA A 29 -10.65 4.89 4.39
N THR A 30 -10.06 3.70 4.27
CA THR A 30 -10.79 2.47 4.52
C THR A 30 -10.35 1.76 5.79
N ALA A 31 -11.31 1.20 6.53
CA ALA A 31 -11.07 0.32 7.67
C ALA A 31 -12.15 -0.76 7.76
N ARG A 32 -11.89 -1.83 8.53
CA ARG A 32 -12.80 -2.98 8.66
C ARG A 32 -13.80 -2.83 9.80
N ASP A 33 -13.36 -2.27 10.90
CA ASP A 33 -14.13 -2.20 12.14
C ASP A 33 -14.68 -0.80 12.43
N ALA A 34 -15.80 -0.74 13.13
CA ALA A 34 -16.52 0.51 13.42
C ALA A 34 -15.68 1.50 14.26
N ALA A 35 -14.87 0.99 15.19
CA ALA A 35 -14.04 1.85 16.04
C ALA A 35 -12.95 2.56 15.23
N ALA A 36 -12.34 1.86 14.25
CA ALA A 36 -11.40 2.46 13.34
C ALA A 36 -12.07 3.49 12.40
N ILE A 37 -13.29 3.21 11.91
CA ILE A 37 -14.10 4.17 11.13
C ILE A 37 -14.31 5.45 11.93
N GLN A 38 -14.86 5.36 13.14
CA GLN A 38 -15.08 6.53 14.00
C GLN A 38 -13.81 7.33 14.26
N ARG A 39 -12.69 6.66 14.48
CA ARG A 39 -11.39 7.31 14.68
C ARG A 39 -10.92 8.06 13.43
N LEU A 40 -11.12 7.51 12.23
CA LEU A 40 -10.81 8.19 10.98
C LEU A 40 -11.68 9.41 10.74
N GLU A 41 -12.99 9.28 11.01
CA GLU A 41 -13.94 10.39 10.91
C GLU A 41 -13.63 11.51 11.90
N SER A 42 -13.20 11.17 13.14
CA SER A 42 -12.84 12.16 14.16
C SER A 42 -11.67 13.06 13.79
N ILE A 43 -10.80 12.62 12.86
CA ILE A 43 -9.71 13.43 12.29
C ILE A 43 -10.08 14.03 10.92
N GLY A 44 -11.36 13.98 10.55
CA GLY A 44 -11.91 14.63 9.36
C GLY A 44 -11.71 13.86 8.04
N ALA A 45 -11.41 12.57 8.07
CA ALA A 45 -11.39 11.73 6.87
C ALA A 45 -12.81 11.24 6.54
N GLN A 46 -13.11 11.07 5.25
CA GLN A 46 -14.26 10.28 4.81
C GLN A 46 -13.92 8.81 4.96
N ALA A 47 -14.59 8.09 5.87
CA ALA A 47 -14.26 6.71 6.13
C ALA A 47 -15.21 5.74 5.43
N LEU A 48 -14.65 4.71 4.78
CA LEU A 48 -15.37 3.64 4.11
C LEU A 48 -15.11 2.30 4.80
N LYS A 49 -16.16 1.51 5.01
CA LYS A 49 -16.02 0.17 5.60
C LYS A 49 -15.65 -0.83 4.51
N ILE A 50 -14.37 -1.21 4.44
CA ILE A 50 -13.85 -2.17 3.47
C ILE A 50 -12.94 -3.17 4.18
N ASP A 51 -13.17 -4.45 3.95
CA ASP A 51 -12.23 -5.53 4.24
C ASP A 51 -11.63 -6.03 2.93
N VAL A 52 -10.33 -5.86 2.76
CA VAL A 52 -9.61 -6.27 1.54
C VAL A 52 -9.48 -7.80 1.40
N ALA A 53 -9.72 -8.56 2.47
CA ALA A 53 -9.75 -10.00 2.42
C ALA A 53 -11.11 -10.56 1.96
N GLU A 54 -12.14 -9.70 1.83
CA GLU A 54 -13.51 -10.08 1.44
C GLU A 54 -13.82 -9.52 0.04
N PRO A 55 -13.89 -10.38 -1.00
CA PRO A 55 -14.12 -9.95 -2.38
C PRO A 55 -15.37 -9.09 -2.57
N ALA A 56 -16.46 -9.45 -1.90
CA ALA A 56 -17.71 -8.68 -1.93
C ALA A 56 -17.55 -7.26 -1.36
N SER A 57 -16.70 -7.10 -0.34
CA SER A 57 -16.40 -5.79 0.24
C SER A 57 -15.56 -4.94 -0.72
N VAL A 58 -14.56 -5.54 -1.37
CA VAL A 58 -13.69 -4.83 -2.34
C VAL A 58 -14.49 -4.40 -3.58
N SER A 59 -15.41 -5.23 -4.07
CA SER A 59 -16.23 -4.91 -5.25
C SER A 59 -17.10 -3.66 -5.07
N ALA A 60 -17.38 -3.28 -3.83
CA ALA A 60 -18.13 -2.07 -3.53
C ALA A 60 -17.33 -0.77 -3.73
N LEU A 61 -16.00 -0.84 -3.83
CA LEU A 61 -15.16 0.36 -3.96
C LEU A 61 -15.47 1.18 -5.22
N ALA A 62 -15.69 0.54 -6.36
CA ALA A 62 -15.90 1.24 -7.62
C ALA A 62 -17.10 2.20 -7.55
N TRP A 63 -18.24 1.74 -7.01
CA TRP A 63 -19.43 2.59 -6.91
C TRP A 63 -19.33 3.61 -5.76
N GLN A 64 -18.59 3.29 -4.67
CA GLN A 64 -18.36 4.24 -3.59
C GLN A 64 -17.40 5.38 -3.98
N LEU A 65 -16.58 5.15 -5.00
CA LEU A 65 -15.63 6.10 -5.57
C LEU A 65 -16.11 6.67 -6.91
N ASP A 66 -17.37 6.42 -7.30
CA ASP A 66 -17.90 6.90 -8.57
C ASP A 66 -17.82 8.44 -8.65
N GLY A 67 -17.31 8.94 -9.79
CA GLY A 67 -17.07 10.37 -10.02
C GLY A 67 -15.85 10.95 -9.30
N GLU A 68 -15.12 10.18 -8.49
CA GLU A 68 -13.93 10.67 -7.81
C GLU A 68 -12.71 10.70 -8.75
N LYS A 69 -11.94 11.79 -8.63
CA LYS A 69 -10.60 11.91 -9.22
C LYS A 69 -9.57 11.80 -8.11
N ILE A 70 -8.80 10.71 -8.10
CA ILE A 70 -7.88 10.38 -7.02
C ILE A 70 -6.45 10.73 -7.43
N ASP A 71 -5.91 11.78 -6.84
CA ASP A 71 -4.53 12.22 -7.10
C ASP A 71 -3.49 11.25 -6.55
N LEU A 72 -3.80 10.63 -5.40
CA LEU A 72 -2.95 9.60 -4.77
C LEU A 72 -3.81 8.53 -4.10
N ALA A 73 -3.62 7.29 -4.48
CA ALA A 73 -4.08 6.12 -3.74
C ALA A 73 -2.90 5.39 -3.10
N VAL A 74 -3.05 4.93 -1.85
CA VAL A 74 -2.05 4.12 -1.15
C VAL A 74 -2.70 2.87 -0.58
N TYR A 75 -2.30 1.70 -1.09
CA TYR A 75 -2.69 0.40 -0.54
C TYR A 75 -1.71 0.02 0.58
N VAL A 76 -2.18 0.03 1.83
CA VAL A 76 -1.36 -0.24 3.03
C VAL A 76 -1.73 -1.56 3.69
N ALA A 77 -2.92 -2.09 3.40
CA ALA A 77 -3.41 -3.31 4.02
C ALA A 77 -2.44 -4.48 3.84
N GLY A 78 -2.17 -5.19 4.92
CA GLY A 78 -1.28 -6.35 4.91
C GLY A 78 -1.14 -7.00 6.27
N VAL A 79 -0.76 -8.27 6.26
CA VAL A 79 -0.48 -9.08 7.44
C VAL A 79 0.89 -9.73 7.31
N PHE A 80 1.51 -10.06 8.45
CA PHE A 80 2.82 -10.69 8.54
C PHE A 80 2.71 -12.12 9.07
N SER A 81 3.55 -13.03 8.59
CA SER A 81 3.74 -14.38 9.14
C SER A 81 5.13 -14.52 9.74
N LYS A 82 5.21 -15.20 10.91
CA LYS A 82 6.48 -15.50 11.60
C LYS A 82 6.93 -16.93 11.31
N ASP A 83 6.92 -17.32 10.06
CA ASP A 83 7.32 -18.64 9.57
C ASP A 83 8.73 -18.66 8.99
N ALA A 84 9.25 -19.83 8.71
CA ALA A 84 10.54 -20.05 8.05
C ALA A 84 10.49 -21.34 7.20
N ALA A 85 11.39 -21.46 6.22
CA ALA A 85 11.43 -22.58 5.28
C ALA A 85 11.75 -23.95 5.91
N THR A 86 12.09 -23.98 7.20
CA THR A 86 12.34 -25.21 7.96
C THR A 86 11.05 -25.93 8.42
N THR A 87 9.89 -25.27 8.30
CA THR A 87 8.59 -25.83 8.68
C THR A 87 7.57 -25.50 7.60
N PRO A 88 6.83 -26.48 7.07
CA PRO A 88 5.83 -26.19 6.05
C PRO A 88 4.71 -25.30 6.64
N PRO A 89 4.27 -24.25 5.92
CA PRO A 89 3.15 -23.45 6.35
C PRO A 89 1.86 -24.28 6.29
N THR A 90 0.92 -24.00 7.20
CA THR A 90 -0.45 -24.53 7.04
C THR A 90 -1.15 -23.80 5.91
N GLN A 91 -2.11 -24.47 5.26
CA GLN A 91 -2.91 -23.84 4.20
C GLN A 91 -3.62 -22.59 4.74
N GLU A 92 -4.22 -22.65 5.93
CA GLU A 92 -4.90 -21.50 6.55
C GLU A 92 -3.98 -20.30 6.73
N ALA A 93 -2.76 -20.50 7.26
CA ALA A 93 -1.78 -19.43 7.45
C ALA A 93 -1.32 -18.85 6.11
N PHE A 94 -1.09 -19.70 5.11
CA PHE A 94 -0.72 -19.30 3.75
C PHE A 94 -1.85 -18.50 3.10
N ASP A 95 -3.07 -19.02 3.08
CA ASP A 95 -4.24 -18.38 2.50
C ASP A 95 -4.51 -17.01 3.11
N LYS A 96 -4.46 -16.89 4.43
CA LYS A 96 -4.64 -15.62 5.13
C LYS A 96 -3.65 -14.54 4.65
N VAL A 97 -2.39 -14.90 4.48
CA VAL A 97 -1.36 -13.95 4.04
C VAL A 97 -1.54 -13.60 2.57
N LEU A 98 -1.75 -14.59 1.71
CA LEU A 98 -1.91 -14.36 0.26
C LEU A 98 -3.22 -13.63 -0.06
N HIS A 99 -4.33 -13.97 0.58
CA HIS A 99 -5.59 -13.25 0.38
C HIS A 99 -5.49 -11.78 0.76
N THR A 100 -4.91 -11.46 1.92
CA THR A 100 -4.80 -10.06 2.36
C THR A 100 -3.77 -9.29 1.53
N ASN A 101 -2.56 -9.85 1.37
CA ASN A 101 -1.43 -9.10 0.82
C ASN A 101 -1.42 -9.06 -0.72
N VAL A 102 -1.99 -10.05 -1.38
CA VAL A 102 -1.92 -10.21 -2.85
C VAL A 102 -3.30 -10.10 -3.47
N LEU A 103 -4.20 -11.06 -3.17
CA LEU A 103 -5.53 -11.10 -3.79
C LEU A 103 -6.31 -9.80 -3.54
N GLY A 104 -6.31 -9.30 -2.29
CA GLY A 104 -6.98 -8.04 -1.94
C GLY A 104 -6.44 -6.85 -2.73
N ALA A 105 -5.12 -6.76 -2.95
CA ALA A 105 -4.53 -5.73 -3.79
C ALA A 105 -4.92 -5.89 -5.27
N MET A 106 -4.86 -7.12 -5.82
CA MET A 106 -5.24 -7.42 -7.20
C MET A 106 -6.72 -7.13 -7.47
N GLN A 107 -7.60 -7.41 -6.51
CA GLN A 107 -9.02 -7.05 -6.60
C GLN A 107 -9.27 -5.55 -6.48
N THR A 108 -8.46 -4.85 -5.70
CA THR A 108 -8.58 -3.40 -5.50
C THR A 108 -8.11 -2.59 -6.72
N ILE A 109 -7.10 -3.06 -7.44
CA ILE A 109 -6.55 -2.36 -8.61
C ILE A 109 -7.65 -1.98 -9.61
N PRO A 110 -8.46 -2.89 -10.16
CA PRO A 110 -9.48 -2.54 -11.15
C PRO A 110 -10.62 -1.67 -10.61
N GLN A 111 -10.82 -1.63 -9.29
CA GLN A 111 -11.84 -0.79 -8.66
C GLN A 111 -11.38 0.67 -8.46
N VAL A 112 -10.07 0.89 -8.31
CA VAL A 112 -9.50 2.20 -7.92
C VAL A 112 -8.68 2.83 -9.04
N ALA A 113 -7.94 2.04 -9.81
CA ALA A 113 -7.04 2.55 -10.81
C ALA A 113 -7.70 3.43 -11.89
N PRO A 114 -8.95 3.21 -12.33
CA PRO A 114 -9.64 4.14 -13.24
C PRO A 114 -9.76 5.56 -12.70
N CYS A 115 -10.10 5.72 -11.41
CA CYS A 115 -10.19 7.03 -10.76
C CYS A 115 -8.83 7.72 -10.64
N VAL A 116 -7.75 6.92 -10.45
CA VAL A 116 -6.37 7.43 -10.41
C VAL A 116 -5.90 7.82 -11.83
N GLU A 117 -6.26 7.05 -12.85
CA GLU A 117 -5.95 7.39 -14.25
C GLU A 117 -6.60 8.69 -14.70
N GLU A 118 -7.84 8.94 -14.27
CA GLU A 118 -8.55 10.16 -14.61
C GLU A 118 -7.81 11.40 -14.06
N ALA A 119 -7.28 11.30 -12.82
CA ALA A 119 -6.44 12.33 -12.22
C ALA A 119 -5.00 12.35 -12.77
N ARG A 120 -4.59 11.34 -13.54
CA ARG A 120 -3.17 11.06 -13.88
C ARG A 120 -2.29 10.98 -12.63
N GLY A 121 -2.85 10.38 -11.60
CA GLY A 121 -2.32 10.29 -10.25
C GLY A 121 -1.34 9.13 -10.04
N VAL A 122 -1.06 8.87 -8.77
CA VAL A 122 -0.20 7.78 -8.30
C VAL A 122 -1.02 6.76 -7.53
N PHE A 123 -0.81 5.47 -7.80
CA PHE A 123 -1.33 4.38 -6.99
C PHE A 123 -0.15 3.57 -6.43
N ALA A 124 0.15 3.79 -5.16
CA ALA A 124 1.27 3.16 -4.46
C ALA A 124 0.80 1.96 -3.64
N PHE A 125 1.59 0.89 -3.65
CA PHE A 125 1.34 -0.32 -2.87
C PHE A 125 2.46 -0.48 -1.85
N VAL A 126 2.10 -0.44 -0.56
CA VAL A 126 3.07 -0.66 0.51
C VAL A 126 3.47 -2.14 0.54
N THR A 127 4.67 -2.39 0.06
CA THR A 127 5.30 -3.70 0.04
C THR A 127 6.35 -3.83 1.16
N SER A 128 7.50 -4.39 0.89
CA SER A 128 8.61 -4.55 1.84
C SER A 128 9.90 -4.84 1.09
N ALA A 129 11.04 -4.41 1.63
CA ALA A 129 12.36 -4.91 1.21
C ALA A 129 12.47 -6.45 1.32
N MET A 130 11.66 -7.07 2.17
CA MET A 130 11.56 -8.54 2.25
C MET A 130 10.95 -9.19 1.01
N GLY A 131 10.30 -8.43 0.12
CA GLY A 131 9.81 -8.89 -1.18
C GLY A 131 10.87 -8.84 -2.29
N GLN A 132 12.05 -8.31 -2.02
CA GLN A 132 13.17 -8.29 -2.98
C GLN A 132 13.79 -9.69 -3.12
N ILE A 133 13.75 -10.28 -4.31
CA ILE A 133 14.29 -11.63 -4.56
C ILE A 133 15.81 -11.60 -4.57
N GLY A 134 16.42 -10.62 -5.24
CA GLY A 134 17.89 -10.52 -5.37
C GLY A 134 18.64 -10.21 -4.07
N GLY A 135 17.95 -9.80 -2.99
CA GLY A 135 18.54 -9.46 -1.71
C GLY A 135 18.24 -10.45 -0.57
N VAL A 136 17.70 -11.64 -0.88
CA VAL A 136 17.29 -12.60 0.16
C VAL A 136 18.49 -13.22 0.86
N SER A 137 18.55 -13.02 2.20
CA SER A 137 19.58 -13.59 3.07
C SER A 137 19.02 -14.44 4.22
N SER A 138 17.69 -14.59 4.32
CA SER A 138 17.01 -15.32 5.38
C SER A 138 15.63 -15.79 4.92
N SER A 139 15.18 -16.94 5.43
CA SER A 139 13.81 -17.43 5.21
C SER A 139 12.79 -16.92 6.25
N TYR A 140 13.21 -16.19 7.27
CA TYR A 140 12.27 -15.62 8.26
C TYR A 140 11.19 -14.78 7.59
N GLY A 141 9.93 -15.03 7.93
CA GLY A 141 8.77 -14.46 7.26
C GLY A 141 8.56 -15.02 5.85
N TRP A 142 8.74 -16.33 5.66
CA TRP A 142 8.79 -16.97 4.34
C TRP A 142 7.54 -16.70 3.52
N THR A 143 6.35 -17.01 4.04
CA THR A 143 5.08 -16.73 3.35
C THR A 143 4.87 -15.23 3.11
N TYR A 144 5.27 -14.39 4.07
CA TYR A 144 5.21 -12.93 3.89
C TYR A 144 6.13 -12.45 2.75
N ARG A 145 7.39 -12.93 2.68
CA ARG A 145 8.32 -12.61 1.59
C ARG A 145 7.72 -12.98 0.24
N VAL A 146 7.20 -14.21 0.12
CA VAL A 146 6.51 -14.69 -1.09
C VAL A 146 5.36 -13.76 -1.45
N SER A 147 4.52 -13.38 -0.50
CA SER A 147 3.40 -12.48 -0.75
C SER A 147 3.83 -11.08 -1.20
N LYS A 148 4.95 -10.55 -0.67
CA LYS A 148 5.43 -9.22 -1.07
C LYS A 148 6.12 -9.23 -2.42
N ALA A 149 6.81 -10.31 -2.79
CA ALA A 149 7.32 -10.52 -4.14
C ALA A 149 6.18 -10.66 -5.16
N ALA A 150 5.13 -11.42 -4.82
CA ALA A 150 3.93 -11.55 -5.64
C ALA A 150 3.19 -10.21 -5.80
N LEU A 151 3.07 -9.42 -4.74
CA LEU A 151 2.51 -8.07 -4.82
C LEU A 151 3.33 -7.16 -5.74
N ASN A 152 4.65 -7.19 -5.64
CA ASN A 152 5.54 -6.44 -6.53
C ASN A 152 5.27 -6.80 -8.00
N MET A 153 5.19 -8.09 -8.33
CA MET A 153 4.87 -8.58 -9.67
C MET A 153 3.48 -8.11 -10.11
N ALA A 154 2.46 -8.20 -9.25
CA ALA A 154 1.11 -7.77 -9.58
C ALA A 154 1.05 -6.27 -9.94
N VAL A 155 1.77 -5.44 -9.20
CA VAL A 155 1.86 -3.99 -9.45
C VAL A 155 2.58 -3.67 -10.75
N ALA A 156 3.73 -4.31 -10.98
CA ALA A 156 4.51 -4.11 -12.21
C ALA A 156 3.74 -4.54 -13.47
N ALA A 157 3.01 -5.66 -13.39
CA ALA A 157 2.16 -6.14 -14.49
C ALA A 157 0.98 -5.20 -14.74
N ALA A 158 0.25 -4.81 -13.70
CA ALA A 158 -0.92 -3.95 -13.80
C ALA A 158 -0.61 -2.56 -14.38
N GLN A 159 0.61 -2.04 -14.21
CA GLN A 159 1.01 -0.75 -14.79
C GLN A 159 0.79 -0.69 -16.31
N ASN A 160 0.86 -1.82 -17.01
CA ASN A 160 0.70 -1.84 -18.47
C ASN A 160 -0.75 -1.54 -18.90
N ASP A 161 -1.73 -1.82 -18.06
CA ASP A 161 -3.15 -1.60 -18.34
C ASP A 161 -3.62 -0.19 -17.93
N TYR A 162 -2.82 0.55 -17.15
CA TYR A 162 -3.14 1.89 -16.67
C TYR A 162 -2.05 2.91 -17.06
N PRO A 163 -1.87 3.21 -18.36
CA PRO A 163 -0.72 4.00 -18.85
C PRO A 163 -0.74 5.47 -18.41
N ARG A 164 -1.89 6.01 -18.01
CA ARG A 164 -2.00 7.41 -17.57
C ARG A 164 -1.77 7.58 -16.07
N ALA A 165 -1.94 6.51 -15.27
CA ALA A 165 -1.58 6.49 -13.86
C ALA A 165 -0.13 6.05 -13.66
N THR A 166 0.42 6.30 -12.48
CA THR A 166 1.69 5.73 -12.01
C THR A 166 1.39 4.72 -10.92
N LEU A 167 1.47 3.42 -11.25
CA LEU A 167 1.42 2.34 -10.27
C LEU A 167 2.85 2.02 -9.83
N LEU A 168 3.09 1.92 -8.52
CA LEU A 168 4.41 1.58 -7.99
C LEU A 168 4.34 0.80 -6.67
N ALA A 169 5.34 -0.03 -6.43
CA ALA A 169 5.57 -0.72 -5.16
C ALA A 169 6.54 0.10 -4.30
N ILE A 170 6.20 0.33 -3.02
CA ILE A 170 7.03 1.11 -2.10
C ILE A 170 7.28 0.35 -0.80
N SER A 171 8.55 0.21 -0.42
CA SER A 171 8.94 -0.32 0.89
C SER A 171 8.93 0.81 1.93
N PRO A 172 8.23 0.64 3.07
CA PRO A 172 8.17 1.67 4.10
C PRO A 172 9.44 1.76 4.96
N GLY A 173 10.44 0.91 4.72
CA GLY A 173 11.53 0.66 5.64
C GLY A 173 11.13 -0.24 6.80
N TRP A 174 11.99 -0.35 7.83
CA TRP A 174 11.65 -1.07 9.06
C TRP A 174 11.07 -0.10 10.09
N VAL A 175 9.76 -0.23 10.34
CA VAL A 175 8.94 0.79 10.99
C VAL A 175 8.38 0.30 12.33
N GLN A 176 8.42 1.13 13.36
CA GLN A 176 7.88 0.87 14.70
C GLN A 176 6.36 0.79 14.69
N THR A 177 5.85 -0.39 14.37
CA THR A 177 4.44 -0.78 14.35
C THR A 177 4.27 -2.10 15.11
N ASP A 178 3.04 -2.55 15.31
CA ASP A 178 2.78 -3.88 15.87
C ASP A 178 3.44 -5.01 15.04
N MET A 179 3.62 -4.77 13.74
CA MET A 179 4.28 -5.71 12.82
C MET A 179 5.80 -5.62 12.91
N GLY A 180 6.36 -4.42 12.94
CA GLY A 180 7.80 -4.19 12.89
C GLY A 180 8.51 -4.27 14.25
N GLY A 181 7.75 -4.11 15.34
CA GLY A 181 8.27 -4.10 16.71
C GLY A 181 8.92 -2.77 17.12
N ALA A 182 9.16 -2.64 18.43
CA ALA A 182 9.70 -1.39 19.01
C ALA A 182 11.17 -1.11 18.65
N SER A 183 11.93 -2.14 18.26
CA SER A 183 13.33 -2.03 17.85
C SER A 183 13.55 -1.57 16.41
N ALA A 184 12.48 -1.36 15.66
CA ALA A 184 12.57 -0.88 14.28
C ALA A 184 13.24 0.50 14.20
N SER A 185 13.98 0.73 13.11
CA SER A 185 14.85 1.91 12.94
C SER A 185 14.09 3.20 12.65
N LEU A 186 12.86 3.11 12.16
CA LEU A 186 12.04 4.27 11.79
C LEU A 186 10.80 4.36 12.66
N THR A 187 10.45 5.55 13.11
CA THR A 187 9.11 5.80 13.63
C THR A 187 8.10 5.79 12.47
N VAL A 188 6.81 5.59 12.79
CA VAL A 188 5.74 5.63 11.78
C VAL A 188 5.70 7.00 11.10
N GLN A 189 5.90 8.08 11.86
CA GLN A 189 5.93 9.46 11.37
C GLN A 189 7.06 9.69 10.37
N GLN A 190 8.26 9.22 10.68
CA GLN A 190 9.43 9.36 9.80
C GLN A 190 9.23 8.63 8.48
N SER A 191 8.81 7.36 8.55
CA SER A 191 8.54 6.53 7.37
C SER A 191 7.49 7.18 6.45
N VAL A 192 6.34 7.56 7.01
CA VAL A 192 5.24 8.17 6.24
C VAL A 192 5.64 9.52 5.66
N SER A 193 6.33 10.36 6.43
CA SER A 193 6.80 11.67 5.93
C SER A 193 7.76 11.52 4.75
N ALA A 194 8.66 10.51 4.78
CA ALA A 194 9.56 10.23 3.68
C ALA A 194 8.80 9.65 2.47
N MET A 195 7.92 8.66 2.67
CA MET A 195 7.09 8.12 1.59
C MET A 195 6.24 9.19 0.91
N ARG A 196 5.62 10.12 1.65
CA ARG A 196 4.87 11.24 1.08
C ARG A 196 5.70 12.08 0.11
N LYS A 197 6.97 12.36 0.46
CA LYS A 197 7.90 13.09 -0.41
C LYS A 197 8.24 12.28 -1.67
N ALA A 198 8.52 10.98 -1.50
CA ALA A 198 8.80 10.08 -2.62
C ALA A 198 7.61 9.98 -3.58
N LEU A 199 6.39 9.81 -3.05
CA LEU A 199 5.16 9.71 -3.84
C LEU A 199 4.81 11.02 -4.55
N ALA A 200 5.02 12.16 -3.90
CA ALA A 200 4.86 13.47 -4.54
C ALA A 200 5.87 13.68 -5.68
N ALA A 201 7.08 13.16 -5.55
CA ALA A 201 8.08 13.19 -6.63
C ALA A 201 7.72 12.25 -7.78
N ALA A 202 7.17 11.06 -7.49
CA ALA A 202 6.72 10.09 -8.48
C ALA A 202 5.56 10.61 -9.35
N GLY A 203 4.69 11.44 -8.79
CA GLY A 203 3.57 12.08 -9.50
C GLY A 203 3.97 13.26 -10.39
N LYS A 204 5.19 13.78 -10.25
CA LYS A 204 5.65 14.90 -11.08
C LYS A 204 6.11 14.40 -12.45
N LYS A 205 5.58 15.01 -13.50
CA LYS A 205 6.07 14.82 -14.86
C LYS A 205 7.38 15.60 -15.04
N ASP A 206 8.49 14.98 -14.74
CA ASP A 206 9.80 15.51 -15.02
C ASP A 206 10.47 14.63 -16.10
N ALA A 207 10.64 15.19 -17.30
CA ALA A 207 11.28 14.48 -18.42
C ALA A 207 12.74 14.08 -18.12
N ALA A 208 13.37 14.71 -17.12
CA ALA A 208 14.73 14.42 -16.70
C ALA A 208 14.83 13.28 -15.67
N ARG A 209 13.69 12.80 -15.12
CA ARG A 209 13.68 11.70 -14.14
C ARG A 209 13.16 10.41 -14.77
N PRO A 210 13.78 9.26 -14.46
CA PRO A 210 13.20 7.97 -14.82
C PRO A 210 11.75 7.87 -14.31
N SER A 211 10.86 7.36 -15.15
CA SER A 211 9.47 7.12 -14.75
C SER A 211 9.43 6.17 -13.55
N ALA A 212 8.67 6.51 -12.51
CA ALA A 212 8.41 5.61 -11.38
C ALA A 212 7.39 4.50 -11.70
N LYS A 213 6.85 4.49 -12.93
CA LYS A 213 5.85 3.52 -13.39
C LYS A 213 6.35 2.09 -13.29
N GLY A 214 5.57 1.24 -12.62
CA GLY A 214 5.90 -0.17 -12.43
C GLY A 214 7.18 -0.40 -11.62
N GLN A 215 7.71 0.58 -10.88
CA GLN A 215 8.95 0.44 -10.13
C GLN A 215 8.74 -0.04 -8.70
N PHE A 216 9.80 -0.62 -8.16
CA PHE A 216 9.94 -0.93 -6.74
C PHE A 216 10.95 0.05 -6.11
N ILE A 217 10.46 0.89 -5.19
CA ILE A 217 11.24 1.94 -4.54
C ILE A 217 11.23 1.80 -3.02
N ASN A 218 12.22 2.39 -2.37
CA ASN A 218 12.26 2.51 -0.91
C ASN A 218 11.49 3.76 -0.44
N TYR A 219 11.24 3.87 0.87
CA TYR A 219 10.51 4.98 1.50
C TYR A 219 11.09 6.37 1.19
N ASP A 220 12.37 6.46 0.92
CA ASP A 220 13.08 7.69 0.57
C ASP A 220 13.07 8.02 -0.94
N GLY A 221 12.45 7.15 -1.75
CA GLY A 221 12.35 7.29 -3.19
C GLY A 221 13.50 6.67 -3.97
N THR A 222 14.48 6.04 -3.30
CA THR A 222 15.56 5.33 -4.00
C THR A 222 15.03 4.03 -4.62
N PRO A 223 15.30 3.73 -5.89
CA PRO A 223 14.88 2.47 -6.50
C PRO A 223 15.69 1.30 -5.92
N PHE A 224 15.03 0.15 -5.78
CA PHE A 224 15.76 -1.11 -5.53
C PHE A 224 16.51 -1.52 -6.80
N SER A 225 17.73 -2.06 -6.63
CA SER A 225 18.59 -2.51 -7.73
C SER A 225 18.08 -3.77 -8.43
N SER A 226 17.18 -4.52 -7.78
CA SER A 226 16.50 -5.72 -8.29
C SER A 226 15.14 -5.88 -7.63
N TRP A 227 14.27 -6.66 -8.28
CA TRP A 227 12.97 -7.07 -7.74
C TRP A 227 13.12 -8.21 -6.73
#